data_914eac1628c41930ae3fea00492c82f6
#
_entry.id   914eac1628c41930ae3fea00492c82f6
#
_cell.length_a   1.000
_cell.length_b   1.000
_cell.length_c   1.000
_cell.angle_alpha   90.00
_cell.angle_beta   90.00
_cell.angle_gamma   90.00
#
_symmetry.space_group_name_H-M   'P 1'
#
loop_
_entity.id
_entity.type
_entity.pdbx_description
1 polymer ?
#
loop_
_entity_poly.entity_id
_entity_poly.type
_entity_poly.pdbx_seq_one_letter_code
_entity_poly.pdbx_strand_id
1 'polypeptide(L)'
;AVMAEIPLVVVNVQRGGPSTGQPTKVEQGDLLTVMFGSHGDAPKVVMAPGTIEDCFYSMITARRLAEAFNMVVVVLSDASLATAQQPFPRPQFSTEWLAPPVDQNPVPDGVKPYDWDPVTGLSRRFVPGQPNGMHTLTGLAHDRNSRVAYDPEINEQGMRARSMKLATLQKTLTPPPVFGDREGELLVVGWGGTKGAIEEAVARLRGEGHCVSSTHLTFLQPMQPGIGEILRGFRQVITVEGNWADDPGDPLIDESNRRYSALAMLLRARYLVDVDCWTEVRGRPIKPGTVYA
;
A
#
# COMPACT_ATOMS: atom_id res chain seq x y z
N ALA A 1 -11.64 10.94 7.51
CA ALA A 1 -12.10 9.55 7.32
C ALA A 1 -11.43 8.62 8.34
N VAL A 2 -10.10 8.65 8.49
CA VAL A 2 -9.38 7.74 9.42
C VAL A 2 -9.87 7.88 10.86
N MET A 3 -9.98 9.10 11.38
CA MET A 3 -10.43 9.35 12.76
C MET A 3 -11.87 8.86 12.99
N ALA A 4 -12.75 9.08 12.03
CA ALA A 4 -14.16 8.65 12.10
C ALA A 4 -14.37 7.20 11.64
N GLU A 5 -13.31 6.47 11.31
CA GLU A 5 -13.34 5.08 10.86
C GLU A 5 -14.32 4.83 9.68
N ILE A 6 -14.34 5.76 8.72
CA ILE A 6 -15.20 5.69 7.56
C ILE A 6 -14.57 4.81 6.49
N PRO A 7 -15.25 3.77 6.01
CA PRO A 7 -14.81 3.02 4.84
C PRO A 7 -14.74 3.93 3.62
N LEU A 8 -13.55 4.06 3.05
CA LEU A 8 -13.34 4.92 1.90
C LEU A 8 -12.28 4.30 0.99
N VAL A 9 -12.55 4.25 -0.31
CA VAL A 9 -11.55 3.89 -1.31
C VAL A 9 -11.17 5.15 -2.08
N VAL A 10 -9.88 5.46 -2.12
CA VAL A 10 -9.31 6.57 -2.88
C VAL A 10 -8.41 6.00 -3.94
N VAL A 11 -8.64 6.32 -5.20
CA VAL A 11 -7.73 5.98 -6.30
C VAL A 11 -6.89 7.20 -6.62
N ASN A 12 -5.58 7.08 -6.45
CA ASN A 12 -4.61 8.10 -6.82
C ASN A 12 -3.84 7.64 -8.05
N VAL A 13 -4.10 8.27 -9.19
CA VAL A 13 -3.35 8.05 -10.42
C VAL A 13 -2.15 8.99 -10.40
N GLN A 14 -1.00 8.46 -9.98
CA GLN A 14 0.24 9.23 -9.80
C GLN A 14 0.76 9.76 -11.13
N ARG A 15 1.36 10.92 -11.09
CA ARG A 15 1.96 11.58 -12.24
C ARG A 15 3.20 12.37 -11.85
N GLY A 16 3.98 12.81 -12.84
CA GLY A 16 5.18 13.60 -12.61
C GLY A 16 4.92 14.86 -11.79
N GLY A 17 5.61 14.96 -10.65
CA GLY A 17 5.64 16.10 -9.74
C GLY A 17 6.94 16.89 -9.84
N PRO A 18 7.23 17.80 -8.87
CA PRO A 18 6.31 18.30 -7.84
C PRO A 18 5.27 19.29 -8.41
N SER A 19 4.21 19.55 -7.64
CA SER A 19 3.09 20.43 -8.01
C SER A 19 2.47 20.04 -9.36
N THR A 20 2.34 20.95 -10.32
CA THR A 20 1.88 20.63 -11.68
C THR A 20 2.89 19.78 -12.45
N GLY A 21 4.18 19.94 -12.17
CA GLY A 21 5.28 19.11 -12.67
C GLY A 21 5.15 18.76 -14.15
N GLN A 22 5.05 17.47 -14.43
CA GLN A 22 4.81 16.94 -15.78
C GLN A 22 3.42 16.31 -15.88
N PRO A 23 2.36 17.07 -16.22
CA PRO A 23 1.01 16.53 -16.37
C PRO A 23 0.99 15.35 -17.36
N THR A 24 0.18 14.32 -17.05
CA THR A 24 0.04 13.10 -17.87
C THR A 24 1.31 12.26 -18.04
N LYS A 25 2.40 12.58 -17.34
CA LYS A 25 3.65 11.82 -17.38
C LYS A 25 3.77 10.88 -16.20
N VAL A 26 4.47 9.76 -16.42
CA VAL A 26 4.59 8.67 -15.45
C VAL A 26 5.59 9.04 -14.35
N GLU A 27 5.16 8.88 -13.11
CA GLU A 27 5.99 8.90 -11.91
C GLU A 27 5.29 8.13 -10.79
N GLN A 28 6.05 7.59 -9.84
CA GLN A 28 5.57 6.94 -8.61
C GLN A 28 5.90 7.80 -7.37
N GLY A 29 5.63 9.10 -7.45
CA GLY A 29 6.10 10.10 -6.46
C GLY A 29 5.28 10.20 -5.18
N ASP A 30 4.09 9.59 -5.10
CA ASP A 30 3.13 9.88 -4.03
C ASP A 30 3.17 8.90 -2.85
N LEU A 31 4.00 7.84 -2.89
CA LEU A 31 4.01 6.79 -1.87
C LEU A 31 4.19 7.35 -0.45
N LEU A 32 5.22 8.14 -0.23
CA LEU A 32 5.50 8.70 1.10
C LEU A 32 4.42 9.69 1.55
N THR A 33 3.92 10.52 0.64
CA THR A 33 2.82 11.45 0.93
C THR A 33 1.55 10.70 1.34
N VAL A 34 1.21 9.61 0.64
CA VAL A 34 0.04 8.80 0.97
C VAL A 34 0.22 8.10 2.30
N MET A 35 1.41 7.58 2.60
CA MET A 35 1.66 6.88 3.86
C MET A 35 1.73 7.83 5.06
N PHE A 36 2.45 8.94 4.94
CA PHE A 36 2.86 9.79 6.06
C PHE A 36 2.40 11.24 5.98
N GLY A 37 1.79 11.67 4.88
CA GLY A 37 1.40 13.06 4.65
C GLY A 37 0.19 13.57 5.45
N SER A 38 -0.18 12.91 6.55
CA SER A 38 -1.22 13.34 7.48
C SER A 38 -0.61 13.94 8.74
N HIS A 39 -1.35 14.83 9.41
CA HIS A 39 -0.97 15.27 10.74
C HIS A 39 -1.15 14.11 11.73
N GLY A 40 -0.11 13.74 12.46
CA GLY A 40 -0.11 12.59 13.36
C GLY A 40 -0.24 11.24 12.65
N ASP A 41 -0.38 10.18 13.44
CA ASP A 41 -0.52 8.83 12.91
C ASP A 41 -1.95 8.58 12.37
N ALA A 42 -2.05 8.30 11.08
CA ALA A 42 -3.30 8.05 10.40
C ALA A 42 -3.24 6.72 9.62
N PRO A 43 -3.38 5.58 10.32
CA PRO A 43 -3.29 4.27 9.70
C PRO A 43 -4.32 4.08 8.58
N LYS A 44 -3.85 3.71 7.40
CA LYS A 44 -4.67 3.44 6.22
C LYS A 44 -4.05 2.30 5.43
N VAL A 45 -4.83 1.64 4.61
CA VAL A 45 -4.30 0.67 3.65
C VAL A 45 -3.78 1.41 2.43
N VAL A 46 -2.57 1.05 1.98
CA VAL A 46 -1.98 1.53 0.73
C VAL A 46 -1.63 0.32 -0.12
N MET A 47 -2.23 0.23 -1.29
CA MET A 47 -1.97 -0.84 -2.24
C MET A 47 -1.72 -0.29 -3.65
N ALA A 48 -0.97 -1.04 -4.45
CA ALA A 48 -0.61 -0.63 -5.81
C ALA A 48 -0.79 -1.80 -6.78
N PRO A 49 -1.67 -1.68 -7.78
CA PRO A 49 -1.79 -2.67 -8.84
C PRO A 49 -0.53 -2.66 -9.72
N GLY A 50 -0.09 -3.83 -10.19
CA GLY A 50 1.07 -3.97 -11.06
C GLY A 50 0.73 -4.13 -12.55
N THR A 51 -0.54 -4.43 -12.85
CA THR A 51 -1.04 -4.63 -14.22
C THR A 51 -2.42 -4.00 -14.39
N ILE A 52 -2.92 -3.92 -15.63
CA ILE A 52 -4.28 -3.43 -15.90
C ILE A 52 -5.33 -4.40 -15.34
N GLU A 53 -5.07 -5.71 -15.42
CA GLU A 53 -5.90 -6.71 -14.77
C GLU A 53 -5.93 -6.50 -13.25
N ASP A 54 -4.77 -6.27 -12.64
CA ASP A 54 -4.69 -5.95 -11.20
C ASP A 54 -5.47 -4.69 -10.85
N CYS A 55 -5.54 -3.69 -11.74
CA CYS A 55 -6.36 -2.49 -11.49
C CYS A 55 -7.84 -2.84 -11.28
N PHE A 56 -8.36 -3.78 -12.07
CA PHE A 56 -9.75 -4.25 -11.89
C PHE A 56 -9.94 -4.96 -10.54
N TYR A 57 -9.12 -5.97 -10.25
CA TYR A 57 -9.27 -6.77 -9.04
C TYR A 57 -8.89 -6.01 -7.75
N SER A 58 -8.00 -5.02 -7.87
CA SER A 58 -7.65 -4.14 -6.75
C SER A 58 -8.84 -3.32 -6.26
N MET A 59 -9.75 -2.90 -7.14
CA MET A 59 -10.95 -2.16 -6.73
C MET A 59 -11.90 -3.03 -5.89
N ILE A 60 -12.04 -4.30 -6.27
CA ILE A 60 -12.84 -5.27 -5.50
C ILE A 60 -12.21 -5.49 -4.12
N THR A 61 -10.90 -5.74 -4.09
CA THR A 61 -10.15 -5.94 -2.86
C THR A 61 -10.19 -4.70 -1.96
N ALA A 62 -9.93 -3.52 -2.51
CA ALA A 62 -9.97 -2.26 -1.78
C ALA A 62 -11.34 -2.00 -1.14
N ARG A 63 -12.45 -2.22 -1.90
CA ARG A 63 -13.80 -2.09 -1.38
C ARG A 63 -14.06 -3.06 -0.22
N ARG A 64 -13.72 -4.33 -0.39
CA ARG A 64 -13.92 -5.36 0.64
C ARG A 64 -13.13 -5.04 1.92
N LEU A 65 -11.87 -4.63 1.78
CA LEU A 65 -11.03 -4.25 2.93
C LEU A 65 -11.56 -3.01 3.64
N ALA A 66 -11.93 -1.97 2.87
CA ALA A 66 -12.49 -0.76 3.45
C ALA A 66 -13.74 -1.05 4.31
N GLU A 67 -14.66 -1.85 3.78
CA GLU A 67 -15.91 -2.20 4.47
C GLU A 67 -15.70 -3.19 5.63
N ALA A 68 -14.80 -4.18 5.46
CA ALA A 68 -14.56 -5.18 6.52
C ALA A 68 -13.81 -4.62 7.72
N PHE A 69 -12.95 -3.63 7.49
CA PHE A 69 -12.08 -3.07 8.54
C PHE A 69 -12.47 -1.65 8.95
N ASN A 70 -13.50 -1.05 8.37
CA ASN A 70 -13.85 0.37 8.58
C ASN A 70 -12.62 1.27 8.40
N MET A 71 -11.91 1.14 7.28
CA MET A 71 -10.64 1.83 7.03
C MET A 71 -10.64 2.55 5.69
N VAL A 72 -9.76 3.55 5.60
CA VAL A 72 -9.41 4.16 4.32
C VAL A 72 -8.45 3.23 3.57
N VAL A 73 -8.73 2.96 2.31
CA VAL A 73 -7.86 2.24 1.39
C VAL A 73 -7.48 3.17 0.25
N VAL A 74 -6.18 3.38 0.06
CA VAL A 74 -5.66 4.14 -1.08
C VAL A 74 -5.06 3.18 -2.10
N VAL A 75 -5.54 3.26 -3.33
CA VAL A 75 -4.99 2.53 -4.47
C VAL A 75 -4.09 3.47 -5.25
N LEU A 76 -2.79 3.20 -5.21
CA LEU A 76 -1.78 3.95 -5.95
C LEU A 76 -1.61 3.33 -7.34
N SER A 77 -2.26 3.90 -8.32
CA SER A 77 -2.01 3.64 -9.74
C SER A 77 -1.04 4.70 -10.28
N ASP A 78 -0.64 4.57 -11.52
CA ASP A 78 0.17 5.56 -12.20
C ASP A 78 -0.30 5.80 -13.65
N ALA A 79 0.23 6.83 -14.28
CA ALA A 79 -0.17 7.22 -15.64
C ALA A 79 0.16 6.14 -16.68
N SER A 80 1.12 5.23 -16.45
CA SER A 80 1.40 4.13 -17.38
C SER A 80 0.27 3.11 -17.38
N LEU A 81 -0.20 2.70 -16.20
CA LEU A 81 -1.33 1.78 -16.08
C LEU A 81 -2.65 2.42 -16.58
N ALA A 82 -2.82 3.73 -16.34
CA ALA A 82 -4.04 4.44 -16.75
C ALA A 82 -4.18 4.63 -18.26
N THR A 83 -3.06 4.61 -19.01
CA THR A 83 -3.06 4.87 -20.46
C THR A 83 -2.68 3.65 -21.31
N ALA A 84 -2.14 2.59 -20.68
CA ALA A 84 -1.78 1.37 -21.37
C ALA A 84 -3.01 0.49 -21.71
N GLN A 85 -2.76 -0.55 -22.50
CA GLN A 85 -3.76 -1.56 -22.88
C GLN A 85 -3.19 -2.95 -22.63
N GLN A 86 -4.01 -3.81 -22.03
CA GLN A 86 -3.67 -5.20 -21.79
C GLN A 86 -4.92 -6.06 -21.98
N PRO A 87 -4.87 -7.10 -22.83
CA PRO A 87 -5.94 -8.08 -22.86
C PRO A 87 -5.86 -8.97 -21.60
N PHE A 88 -7.00 -9.25 -21.00
CA PHE A 88 -7.13 -10.23 -19.93
C PHE A 88 -8.51 -10.93 -20.03
N PRO A 89 -8.67 -12.12 -19.44
CA PRO A 89 -9.95 -12.84 -19.48
C PRO A 89 -11.08 -12.00 -18.92
N ARG A 90 -12.25 -12.08 -19.58
CA ARG A 90 -13.43 -11.36 -19.08
C ARG A 90 -13.75 -11.81 -17.64
N PRO A 91 -13.77 -10.90 -16.67
CA PRO A 91 -14.06 -11.24 -15.30
C PRO A 91 -15.43 -11.93 -15.16
N GLN A 92 -15.46 -13.04 -14.44
CA GLN A 92 -16.68 -13.74 -14.07
C GLN A 92 -17.10 -13.31 -12.68
N PHE A 93 -18.36 -12.89 -12.53
CA PHE A 93 -18.86 -12.48 -11.22
C PHE A 93 -18.72 -13.61 -10.19
N SER A 94 -18.23 -13.26 -9.00
CA SER A 94 -18.17 -14.13 -7.84
C SER A 94 -18.80 -13.44 -6.63
N THR A 95 -19.54 -14.16 -5.82
CA THR A 95 -20.07 -13.66 -4.54
C THR A 95 -18.96 -13.26 -3.57
N GLU A 96 -17.76 -13.82 -3.72
CA GLU A 96 -16.58 -13.45 -2.95
C GLU A 96 -16.11 -12.00 -3.19
N TRP A 97 -16.56 -11.39 -4.30
CA TRP A 97 -16.27 -9.98 -4.59
C TRP A 97 -17.09 -9.01 -3.77
N LEU A 98 -18.17 -9.48 -3.19
CA LEU A 98 -19.03 -8.62 -2.37
C LEU A 98 -18.31 -8.23 -1.08
N ALA A 99 -18.47 -6.97 -0.71
CA ALA A 99 -18.10 -6.52 0.62
C ALA A 99 -19.01 -7.22 1.66
N PRO A 100 -18.55 -7.36 2.92
CA PRO A 100 -19.41 -7.89 3.97
C PRO A 100 -20.73 -7.09 4.02
N PRO A 101 -21.87 -7.77 4.18
CA PRO A 101 -23.15 -7.07 4.29
C PRO A 101 -23.14 -6.17 5.52
N VAL A 102 -23.60 -4.95 5.33
CA VAL A 102 -23.76 -4.01 6.45
C VAL A 102 -25.03 -4.38 7.21
N ASP A 103 -24.89 -4.66 8.50
CA ASP A 103 -26.00 -4.93 9.39
C ASP A 103 -26.85 -3.67 9.60
N GLN A 104 -28.09 -3.69 9.13
CA GLN A 104 -29.06 -2.58 9.22
C GLN A 104 -30.11 -2.81 10.32
N ASN A 105 -30.04 -3.93 11.06
CA ASN A 105 -30.92 -4.16 12.19
C ASN A 105 -30.72 -3.10 13.28
N PRO A 106 -31.70 -2.84 14.14
CA PRO A 106 -31.53 -1.95 15.27
C PRO A 106 -30.25 -2.24 16.05
N VAL A 107 -29.53 -1.20 16.43
CA VAL A 107 -28.35 -1.37 17.28
C VAL A 107 -28.82 -1.93 18.62
N PRO A 108 -28.24 -3.06 19.10
CA PRO A 108 -28.60 -3.60 20.41
C PRO A 108 -28.30 -2.63 21.56
N ASP A 109 -29.09 -2.70 22.61
CA ASP A 109 -28.87 -1.86 23.79
C ASP A 109 -27.48 -2.08 24.39
N GLY A 110 -26.82 -1.00 24.77
CA GLY A 110 -25.48 -1.03 25.35
C GLY A 110 -24.32 -1.12 24.36
N VAL A 111 -24.56 -1.40 23.06
CA VAL A 111 -23.52 -1.38 22.04
C VAL A 111 -23.15 0.04 21.66
N LYS A 112 -21.86 0.33 21.66
CA LYS A 112 -21.32 1.67 21.41
C LYS A 112 -20.81 1.84 19.98
N PRO A 113 -20.81 3.04 19.42
CA PRO A 113 -20.32 3.31 18.06
C PRO A 113 -18.86 2.89 17.83
N TYR A 114 -18.02 3.08 18.85
CA TYR A 114 -16.60 2.75 18.84
C TYR A 114 -16.26 1.73 19.93
N ASP A 115 -17.01 0.65 19.96
CA ASP A 115 -16.78 -0.44 20.92
C ASP A 115 -15.69 -1.37 20.42
N TRP A 116 -14.47 -0.84 20.35
CA TRP A 116 -13.32 -1.56 19.82
C TRP A 116 -13.05 -2.85 20.57
N ASP A 117 -12.98 -3.93 19.84
CA ASP A 117 -12.46 -5.20 20.33
C ASP A 117 -10.99 -5.02 20.78
N PRO A 118 -10.62 -5.43 21.99
CA PRO A 118 -9.29 -5.17 22.55
C PRO A 118 -8.15 -5.90 21.83
N VAL A 119 -8.44 -6.94 21.06
CA VAL A 119 -7.45 -7.75 20.34
C VAL A 119 -7.32 -7.29 18.89
N THR A 120 -8.43 -7.06 18.21
CA THR A 120 -8.46 -6.78 16.78
C THR A 120 -8.56 -5.29 16.45
N GLY A 121 -8.99 -4.46 17.38
CA GLY A 121 -9.28 -3.05 17.16
C GLY A 121 -10.54 -2.79 16.31
N LEU A 122 -11.28 -3.83 15.95
CA LEU A 122 -12.51 -3.70 15.16
C LEU A 122 -13.68 -3.27 16.03
N SER A 123 -14.58 -2.51 15.45
CA SER A 123 -15.86 -2.14 16.04
C SER A 123 -16.99 -2.41 15.05
N ARG A 124 -18.20 -2.58 15.56
CA ARG A 124 -19.39 -2.64 14.72
C ARG A 124 -19.55 -1.33 13.96
N ARG A 125 -19.80 -1.42 12.67
CA ARG A 125 -20.14 -0.25 11.89
C ARG A 125 -21.59 0.14 12.10
N PHE A 126 -21.80 1.38 12.53
CA PHE A 126 -23.12 1.99 12.57
C PHE A 126 -23.43 2.66 11.23
N VAL A 127 -24.67 2.54 10.79
CA VAL A 127 -25.13 3.09 9.51
C VAL A 127 -26.01 4.30 9.77
N PRO A 128 -25.83 5.43 9.08
CA PRO A 128 -26.75 6.56 9.18
C PRO A 128 -28.21 6.14 9.00
N GLY A 129 -29.07 6.55 9.93
CA GLY A 129 -30.49 6.20 9.93
C GLY A 129 -30.82 4.84 10.58
N GLN A 130 -29.86 4.07 11.03
CA GLN A 130 -30.07 2.81 11.73
C GLN A 130 -30.76 3.07 13.08
N PRO A 131 -31.84 2.36 13.45
CA PRO A 131 -32.49 2.51 14.74
C PRO A 131 -31.54 2.27 15.90
N ASN A 132 -31.59 3.07 16.93
CA ASN A 132 -30.67 3.10 18.09
C ASN A 132 -29.21 3.36 17.71
N GLY A 133 -28.91 3.72 16.47
CA GLY A 133 -27.55 3.92 15.95
C GLY A 133 -27.13 5.39 15.87
N MET A 134 -27.82 6.30 16.52
CA MET A 134 -27.48 7.73 16.50
C MET A 134 -26.14 7.96 17.21
N HIS A 135 -25.18 8.55 16.49
CA HIS A 135 -23.85 8.85 17.01
C HIS A 135 -23.24 10.05 16.28
N THR A 136 -22.18 10.60 16.85
CA THR A 136 -21.44 11.71 16.24
C THR A 136 -20.33 11.15 15.34
N LEU A 137 -20.31 11.54 14.08
CA LEU A 137 -19.16 11.36 13.19
C LEU A 137 -18.31 12.62 13.26
N THR A 138 -17.08 12.49 13.79
CA THR A 138 -16.18 13.62 13.95
C THR A 138 -14.74 13.29 13.56
N GLY A 139 -14.02 14.29 13.11
CA GLY A 139 -12.56 14.23 12.92
C GLY A 139 -11.77 14.50 14.21
N LEU A 140 -12.43 14.77 15.31
CA LEU A 140 -11.80 14.98 16.62
C LEU A 140 -11.63 13.67 17.37
N ALA A 141 -10.72 13.64 18.35
CA ALA A 141 -10.61 12.52 19.28
C ALA A 141 -11.93 12.34 20.05
N HIS A 142 -12.33 11.09 20.24
CA HIS A 142 -13.63 10.76 20.81
C HIS A 142 -13.57 9.48 21.64
N ASP A 143 -14.51 9.37 22.58
CA ASP A 143 -14.69 8.18 23.38
C ASP A 143 -15.46 7.07 22.62
N ARG A 144 -15.65 5.93 23.24
CA ARG A 144 -16.41 4.80 22.66
C ARG A 144 -17.89 5.15 22.37
N ASN A 145 -18.43 6.16 23.01
CA ASN A 145 -19.80 6.66 22.76
C ASN A 145 -19.86 7.73 21.67
N SER A 146 -18.78 7.95 20.92
CA SER A 146 -18.61 9.01 19.91
C SER A 146 -18.63 10.46 20.42
N ARG A 147 -18.47 10.68 21.73
CA ARG A 147 -18.38 12.01 22.29
C ARG A 147 -16.95 12.53 22.14
N VAL A 148 -16.83 13.78 21.69
CA VAL A 148 -15.51 14.44 21.64
C VAL A 148 -14.86 14.41 23.01
N ALA A 149 -13.61 14.00 23.08
CA ALA A 149 -12.86 13.85 24.32
C ALA A 149 -11.42 14.34 24.13
N TYR A 150 -10.93 15.03 25.14
CA TYR A 150 -9.53 15.54 25.21
C TYR A 150 -8.72 14.83 26.29
N ASP A 151 -9.29 13.77 26.84
CA ASP A 151 -8.64 12.93 27.85
C ASP A 151 -7.49 12.14 27.21
N PRO A 152 -6.27 12.16 27.81
CA PRO A 152 -5.09 11.50 27.24
C PRO A 152 -5.27 10.00 27.04
N GLU A 153 -5.88 9.33 28.01
CA GLU A 153 -6.09 7.87 27.97
C GLU A 153 -7.08 7.47 26.87
N ILE A 154 -8.13 8.28 26.66
CA ILE A 154 -9.09 8.06 25.56
C ILE A 154 -8.41 8.23 24.20
N ASN A 155 -7.57 9.25 24.05
CA ASN A 155 -6.81 9.45 22.82
C ASN A 155 -5.88 8.26 22.54
N GLU A 156 -5.14 7.80 23.55
CA GLU A 156 -4.24 6.63 23.40
C GLU A 156 -5.03 5.36 23.06
N GLN A 157 -6.19 5.12 23.65
CA GLN A 157 -7.06 3.99 23.31
C GLN A 157 -7.48 4.03 21.83
N GLY A 158 -7.87 5.19 21.31
CA GLY A 158 -8.24 5.38 19.92
C GLY A 158 -7.05 5.11 18.96
N MET A 159 -5.85 5.62 19.29
CA MET A 159 -4.63 5.36 18.54
C MET A 159 -4.32 3.88 18.51
N ARG A 160 -4.35 3.22 19.68
CA ARG A 160 -4.11 1.78 19.80
C ARG A 160 -5.12 0.96 18.99
N ALA A 161 -6.40 1.27 19.06
CA ALA A 161 -7.45 0.55 18.32
C ALA A 161 -7.20 0.61 16.81
N ARG A 162 -6.90 1.79 16.27
CA ARG A 162 -6.57 1.96 14.84
C ARG A 162 -5.31 1.20 14.44
N SER A 163 -4.28 1.18 15.27
CA SER A 163 -3.05 0.42 15.03
C SER A 163 -3.32 -1.10 15.04
N MET A 164 -4.07 -1.59 16.03
CA MET A 164 -4.45 -3.01 16.12
C MET A 164 -5.29 -3.47 14.93
N LYS A 165 -6.18 -2.62 14.43
CA LYS A 165 -6.98 -2.87 13.24
C LYS A 165 -6.10 -3.09 11.99
N LEU A 166 -5.09 -2.25 11.78
CA LEU A 166 -4.13 -2.40 10.70
C LEU A 166 -3.32 -3.69 10.84
N ALA A 167 -2.89 -4.03 12.05
CA ALA A 167 -2.17 -5.28 12.33
C ALA A 167 -3.06 -6.51 12.11
N THR A 168 -4.33 -6.44 12.46
CA THR A 168 -5.32 -7.50 12.21
C THR A 168 -5.49 -7.73 10.71
N LEU A 169 -5.60 -6.66 9.93
CA LEU A 169 -5.65 -6.73 8.47
C LEU A 169 -4.38 -7.38 7.90
N GLN A 170 -3.20 -7.00 8.38
CA GLN A 170 -1.94 -7.59 7.91
C GLN A 170 -1.91 -9.12 8.03
N LYS A 171 -2.48 -9.67 9.11
CA LYS A 171 -2.56 -11.13 9.31
C LYS A 171 -3.46 -11.85 8.30
N THR A 172 -4.30 -11.14 7.57
CA THR A 172 -5.12 -11.72 6.48
C THR A 172 -4.39 -11.72 5.14
N LEU A 173 -3.25 -11.05 5.04
CA LEU A 173 -2.46 -10.98 3.81
C LEU A 173 -1.53 -12.18 3.68
N THR A 174 -1.26 -12.55 2.45
CA THR A 174 -0.26 -13.58 2.11
C THR A 174 1.07 -12.96 1.73
N PRO A 175 2.21 -13.67 1.92
CA PRO A 175 3.51 -13.22 1.41
C PRO A 175 3.46 -12.92 -0.09
N PRO A 176 4.23 -11.92 -0.57
CA PRO A 176 4.32 -11.68 -2.01
C PRO A 176 5.01 -12.85 -2.71
N PRO A 177 4.60 -13.21 -3.94
CA PRO A 177 5.27 -14.25 -4.70
C PRO A 177 6.67 -13.78 -5.11
N VAL A 178 7.61 -14.72 -5.17
CA VAL A 178 8.94 -14.52 -5.75
C VAL A 178 8.95 -15.18 -7.12
N PHE A 179 9.30 -14.42 -8.13
CA PHE A 179 9.58 -14.92 -9.48
C PHE A 179 11.06 -15.33 -9.57
N GLY A 180 11.33 -16.60 -9.78
CA GLY A 180 12.66 -17.20 -9.70
C GLY A 180 12.87 -17.99 -8.41
N ASP A 181 14.11 -18.03 -7.94
CA ASP A 181 14.47 -18.74 -6.71
C ASP A 181 14.11 -17.90 -5.48
N ARG A 182 13.86 -18.55 -4.35
CA ARG A 182 13.49 -17.87 -3.09
C ARG A 182 14.69 -17.32 -2.32
N GLU A 183 15.89 -17.69 -2.72
CA GLU A 183 17.16 -17.23 -2.17
C GLU A 183 18.20 -17.17 -3.29
N GLY A 184 19.25 -16.37 -3.15
CA GLY A 184 20.29 -16.25 -4.17
C GLY A 184 21.09 -14.96 -4.14
N GLU A 185 21.63 -14.59 -5.30
CA GLU A 185 22.56 -13.47 -5.43
C GLU A 185 21.84 -12.11 -5.43
N LEU A 186 20.82 -11.93 -6.29
CA LEU A 186 20.16 -10.66 -6.50
C LEU A 186 18.64 -10.80 -6.47
N LEU A 187 18.00 -9.96 -5.67
CA LEU A 187 16.56 -9.76 -5.69
C LEU A 187 16.22 -8.36 -6.21
N VAL A 188 15.37 -8.30 -7.24
CA VAL A 188 14.78 -7.05 -7.73
C VAL A 188 13.39 -6.90 -7.15
N VAL A 189 13.14 -5.77 -6.46
CA VAL A 189 11.86 -5.48 -5.81
C VAL A 189 11.17 -4.35 -6.54
N GLY A 190 9.89 -4.53 -6.90
CA GLY A 190 9.08 -3.50 -7.54
C GLY A 190 7.72 -3.32 -6.91
N TRP A 191 7.01 -2.28 -7.36
CA TRP A 191 5.61 -2.02 -7.04
C TRP A 191 4.94 -1.21 -8.16
N GLY A 192 3.61 -1.22 -8.22
CA GLY A 192 2.88 -0.45 -9.22
C GLY A 192 3.25 -0.83 -10.67
N GLY A 193 3.27 0.14 -11.56
CA GLY A 193 3.49 -0.06 -13.01
C GLY A 193 4.87 -0.56 -13.43
N THR A 194 5.82 -0.80 -12.50
CA THR A 194 7.15 -1.33 -12.83
C THR A 194 7.16 -2.86 -13.04
N LYS A 195 6.08 -3.57 -12.67
CA LYS A 195 6.00 -5.03 -12.65
C LYS A 195 6.46 -5.69 -13.95
N GLY A 196 5.83 -5.32 -15.06
CA GLY A 196 6.12 -5.96 -16.34
C GLY A 196 7.56 -5.74 -16.82
N ALA A 197 8.12 -4.56 -16.58
CA ALA A 197 9.50 -4.25 -16.93
C ALA A 197 10.51 -5.08 -16.13
N ILE A 198 10.26 -5.26 -14.83
CA ILE A 198 11.10 -6.06 -13.94
C ILE A 198 11.02 -7.54 -14.31
N GLU A 199 9.79 -8.10 -14.43
CA GLU A 199 9.59 -9.52 -14.70
C GLU A 199 10.22 -9.93 -16.06
N GLU A 200 10.08 -9.09 -17.09
CA GLU A 200 10.69 -9.35 -18.39
C GLU A 200 12.23 -9.28 -18.33
N ALA A 201 12.80 -8.26 -17.67
CA ALA A 201 14.24 -8.14 -17.52
C ALA A 201 14.83 -9.34 -16.77
N VAL A 202 14.21 -9.71 -15.66
CA VAL A 202 14.63 -10.87 -14.83
C VAL A 202 14.48 -12.17 -15.62
N ALA A 203 13.41 -12.35 -16.39
CA ALA A 203 13.23 -13.54 -17.23
C ALA A 203 14.34 -13.68 -18.29
N ARG A 204 14.76 -12.58 -18.92
CA ARG A 204 15.88 -12.56 -19.89
C ARG A 204 17.20 -12.93 -19.22
N LEU A 205 17.55 -12.27 -18.11
CA LEU A 205 18.76 -12.53 -17.35
C LEU A 205 18.85 -14.00 -16.89
N ARG A 206 17.74 -14.55 -16.39
CA ARG A 206 17.66 -15.96 -16.00
C ARG A 206 17.84 -16.89 -17.23
N GLY A 207 17.29 -16.54 -18.39
CA GLY A 207 17.50 -17.25 -19.65
C GLY A 207 18.97 -17.29 -20.10
N GLU A 208 19.77 -16.32 -19.68
CA GLU A 208 21.21 -16.22 -19.91
C GLU A 208 22.05 -16.86 -18.79
N GLY A 209 21.42 -17.45 -17.78
CA GLY A 209 22.07 -18.17 -16.69
C GLY A 209 22.41 -17.33 -15.46
N HIS A 210 21.95 -16.10 -15.37
CA HIS A 210 22.15 -15.27 -14.17
C HIS A 210 21.22 -15.67 -13.02
N CYS A 211 21.76 -15.68 -11.78
CA CYS A 211 21.01 -15.98 -10.56
C CYS A 211 20.32 -14.71 -10.05
N VAL A 212 19.21 -14.32 -10.68
CA VAL A 212 18.43 -13.15 -10.32
C VAL A 212 16.96 -13.55 -10.13
N SER A 213 16.32 -12.96 -9.12
CA SER A 213 14.90 -13.16 -8.83
C SER A 213 14.20 -11.82 -8.65
N SER A 214 12.88 -11.80 -8.70
CA SER A 214 12.11 -10.59 -8.40
C SER A 214 10.91 -10.87 -7.51
N THR A 215 10.47 -9.84 -6.80
CA THR A 215 9.20 -9.81 -6.10
C THR A 215 8.52 -8.49 -6.33
N HIS A 216 7.18 -8.52 -6.37
CA HIS A 216 6.37 -7.33 -6.62
C HIS A 216 5.40 -7.11 -5.47
N LEU A 217 5.46 -5.92 -4.85
CA LEU A 217 4.65 -5.61 -3.68
C LEU A 217 3.32 -4.98 -4.10
N THR A 218 2.23 -5.65 -3.78
CA THR A 218 0.87 -5.12 -3.98
C THR A 218 0.40 -4.30 -2.79
N PHE A 219 0.72 -4.74 -1.56
CA PHE A 219 0.39 -4.00 -0.34
C PHE A 219 1.66 -3.31 0.20
N LEU A 220 1.59 -2.00 0.29
CA LEU A 220 2.67 -1.14 0.78
C LEU A 220 2.43 -0.72 2.25
N GLN A 221 1.14 -0.67 2.67
CA GLN A 221 0.73 -0.50 4.07
C GLN A 221 -0.62 -1.19 4.32
N PRO A 222 -0.67 -2.16 5.26
CA PRO A 222 0.48 -2.78 5.88
C PRO A 222 1.29 -3.58 4.85
N MET A 223 2.59 -3.64 4.99
CA MET A 223 3.39 -4.51 4.13
C MET A 223 3.02 -5.96 4.34
N GLN A 224 3.02 -6.75 3.27
CA GLN A 224 2.71 -8.18 3.31
C GLN A 224 3.64 -8.93 4.27
N PRO A 225 3.16 -9.98 4.95
CA PRO A 225 4.02 -10.80 5.80
C PRO A 225 5.12 -11.51 4.97
N GLY A 226 6.21 -11.93 5.59
CA GLY A 226 7.29 -12.67 4.93
C GLY A 226 8.27 -11.82 4.12
N ILE A 227 8.02 -10.53 3.87
CA ILE A 227 8.94 -9.67 3.09
C ILE A 227 10.33 -9.66 3.72
N GLY A 228 10.46 -9.50 5.03
CA GLY A 228 11.77 -9.48 5.69
C GLY A 228 12.57 -10.79 5.53
N GLU A 229 11.89 -11.92 5.45
CA GLU A 229 12.49 -13.23 5.19
C GLU A 229 12.95 -13.31 3.73
N ILE A 230 12.11 -12.89 2.79
CA ILE A 230 12.45 -12.84 1.37
C ILE A 230 13.69 -11.96 1.16
N LEU A 231 13.71 -10.74 1.71
CA LEU A 231 14.86 -9.83 1.54
C LEU A 231 16.18 -10.43 2.06
N ARG A 232 16.14 -11.10 3.21
CA ARG A 232 17.34 -11.72 3.80
C ARG A 232 17.81 -12.99 3.10
N GLY A 233 16.98 -13.57 2.24
CA GLY A 233 17.36 -14.73 1.41
C GLY A 233 18.32 -14.37 0.27
N PHE A 234 18.59 -13.10 0.02
CA PHE A 234 19.42 -12.66 -1.09
C PHE A 234 20.65 -11.86 -0.61
N ARG A 235 21.75 -12.05 -1.32
CA ARG A 235 23.00 -11.33 -1.02
C ARG A 235 22.88 -9.83 -1.31
N GLN A 236 22.16 -9.48 -2.38
CA GLN A 236 21.90 -8.12 -2.78
C GLN A 236 20.40 -7.94 -3.04
N VAL A 237 19.87 -6.80 -2.62
CA VAL A 237 18.50 -6.40 -2.86
C VAL A 237 18.49 -5.01 -3.47
N ILE A 238 17.78 -4.84 -4.58
CA ILE A 238 17.62 -3.55 -5.26
C ILE A 238 16.14 -3.29 -5.56
N THR A 239 15.67 -2.07 -5.31
CA THR A 239 14.35 -1.65 -5.82
C THR A 239 14.47 -1.03 -7.20
N VAL A 240 13.43 -1.20 -8.02
CA VAL A 240 13.26 -0.51 -9.30
C VAL A 240 12.00 0.32 -9.25
N GLU A 241 12.16 1.64 -9.28
CA GLU A 241 11.08 2.58 -9.02
C GLU A 241 11.05 3.75 -10.00
N GLY A 242 9.85 4.24 -10.27
CA GLY A 242 9.60 5.45 -11.05
C GLY A 242 9.50 6.71 -10.18
N ASN A 243 10.30 6.82 -9.11
CA ASN A 243 10.45 8.03 -8.29
C ASN A 243 11.92 8.34 -8.08
N TRP A 244 12.21 9.54 -7.53
CA TRP A 244 13.57 10.03 -7.45
C TRP A 244 14.40 9.34 -6.37
N ALA A 245 15.63 9.01 -6.73
CA ALA A 245 16.74 8.76 -5.81
C ALA A 245 17.97 9.48 -6.32
N ASP A 246 18.91 9.81 -5.41
CA ASP A 246 20.18 10.43 -5.81
C ASP A 246 21.09 9.39 -6.44
N ASP A 247 21.77 9.76 -7.51
CA ASP A 247 22.78 8.92 -8.15
C ASP A 247 24.08 8.95 -7.32
N PRO A 248 24.56 7.78 -6.84
CA PRO A 248 25.83 7.72 -6.10
C PRO A 248 27.05 8.10 -6.94
N GLY A 249 26.93 8.20 -8.27
CA GLY A 249 27.95 8.70 -9.17
C GLY A 249 28.04 10.22 -9.24
N ASP A 250 27.08 10.96 -8.70
CA ASP A 250 27.10 12.42 -8.71
C ASP A 250 28.16 12.97 -7.74
N PRO A 251 28.94 13.99 -8.13
CA PRO A 251 30.12 14.46 -7.40
C PRO A 251 29.88 14.93 -5.96
N LEU A 252 28.66 15.31 -5.60
CA LEU A 252 28.29 15.82 -4.28
C LEU A 252 27.48 14.81 -3.46
N ILE A 253 27.25 13.62 -3.99
CA ILE A 253 26.46 12.58 -3.33
C ILE A 253 27.39 11.54 -2.74
N ASP A 254 27.23 11.28 -1.43
CA ASP A 254 27.94 10.25 -0.69
C ASP A 254 26.98 9.53 0.29
N GLU A 255 27.48 8.58 1.04
CA GLU A 255 26.67 7.80 1.99
C GLU A 255 25.99 8.65 3.07
N SER A 256 26.53 9.83 3.39
CA SER A 256 26.01 10.70 4.44
C SER A 256 24.81 11.54 3.99
N ASN A 257 24.65 11.76 2.68
CA ASN A 257 23.62 12.65 2.14
C ASN A 257 22.72 12.01 1.06
N ARG A 258 23.04 10.81 0.59
CA ARG A 258 22.27 10.10 -0.45
C ARG A 258 20.81 9.85 -0.04
N ARG A 259 19.88 10.31 -0.85
CA ARG A 259 18.45 10.00 -0.71
C ARG A 259 18.12 8.77 -1.53
N TYR A 260 17.54 7.77 -0.88
CA TYR A 260 17.04 6.56 -1.52
C TYR A 260 15.63 6.77 -2.09
N SER A 261 15.24 5.93 -3.02
CA SER A 261 13.87 5.87 -3.51
C SER A 261 12.86 5.53 -2.41
N ALA A 262 11.60 5.83 -2.64
CA ALA A 262 10.56 5.74 -1.61
C ALA A 262 10.43 4.33 -1.01
N LEU A 263 10.34 3.29 -1.84
CA LEU A 263 10.21 1.91 -1.34
C LEU A 263 11.52 1.43 -0.71
N ALA A 264 12.69 1.70 -1.32
CA ALA A 264 13.98 1.32 -0.75
C ALA A 264 14.14 1.85 0.67
N MET A 265 13.84 3.14 0.88
CA MET A 265 13.88 3.77 2.20
C MET A 265 12.96 3.07 3.21
N LEU A 266 11.73 2.72 2.80
CA LEU A 266 10.77 2.03 3.66
C LEU A 266 11.22 0.62 4.03
N LEU A 267 11.77 -0.14 3.08
CA LEU A 267 12.27 -1.48 3.31
C LEU A 267 13.50 -1.47 4.24
N ARG A 268 14.44 -0.54 4.01
CA ARG A 268 15.60 -0.33 4.89
C ARG A 268 15.16 -0.04 6.33
N ALA A 269 14.28 0.93 6.52
CA ALA A 269 13.81 1.36 7.83
C ALA A 269 13.03 0.24 8.56
N ARG A 270 12.21 -0.53 7.83
CA ARG A 270 11.33 -1.53 8.44
C ARG A 270 12.02 -2.85 8.74
N TYR A 271 12.92 -3.29 7.86
CA TYR A 271 13.50 -4.64 7.95
C TYR A 271 14.96 -4.65 8.31
N LEU A 272 15.62 -3.49 8.39
CA LEU A 272 17.05 -3.33 8.69
C LEU A 272 17.91 -4.19 7.74
N VAL A 273 17.52 -4.24 6.48
CA VAL A 273 18.23 -4.90 5.39
C VAL A 273 18.83 -3.82 4.51
N ASP A 274 20.04 -4.04 4.03
CA ASP A 274 20.64 -3.15 3.04
C ASP A 274 19.95 -3.35 1.69
N VAL A 275 19.17 -2.34 1.29
CA VAL A 275 18.40 -2.33 0.04
C VAL A 275 18.87 -1.13 -0.77
N ASP A 276 19.44 -1.40 -1.93
CA ASP A 276 19.81 -0.34 -2.90
C ASP A 276 18.60 0.02 -3.78
N CYS A 277 18.77 1.01 -4.62
CA CYS A 277 17.70 1.44 -5.52
C CYS A 277 18.26 1.87 -6.87
N TRP A 278 17.52 1.50 -7.91
CA TRP A 278 17.66 2.06 -9.24
C TRP A 278 16.36 2.77 -9.62
N THR A 279 16.47 3.98 -10.19
CA THR A 279 15.30 4.81 -10.50
C THR A 279 15.40 5.45 -11.88
N GLU A 280 14.25 5.60 -12.53
CA GLU A 280 14.14 6.40 -13.75
C GLU A 280 12.91 7.31 -13.67
N VAL A 281 13.13 8.65 -13.70
CA VAL A 281 12.07 9.67 -13.64
C VAL A 281 12.14 10.53 -14.90
N ARG A 282 11.74 9.96 -16.02
CA ARG A 282 11.73 10.62 -17.34
C ARG A 282 10.34 10.94 -17.86
N GLY A 283 9.31 10.75 -17.02
CA GLY A 283 7.92 10.98 -17.41
C GLY A 283 7.37 9.95 -18.39
N ARG A 284 8.00 8.78 -18.48
CA ARG A 284 7.59 7.65 -19.33
C ARG A 284 7.70 6.33 -18.57
N PRO A 285 7.01 5.27 -19.00
CA PRO A 285 7.17 3.95 -18.41
C PRO A 285 8.62 3.45 -18.50
N ILE A 286 9.08 2.82 -17.43
CA ILE A 286 10.38 2.14 -17.40
C ILE A 286 10.35 1.00 -18.42
N LYS A 287 11.40 0.89 -19.22
CA LYS A 287 11.50 -0.15 -20.26
C LYS A 287 12.22 -1.39 -19.72
N PRO A 288 11.80 -2.60 -20.10
CA PRO A 288 12.50 -3.84 -19.72
C PRO A 288 14.00 -3.82 -20.06
N GLY A 289 14.35 -3.31 -21.25
CA GLY A 289 15.75 -3.21 -21.68
C GLY A 289 16.60 -2.27 -20.82
N THR A 290 16.01 -1.28 -20.16
CA THR A 290 16.73 -0.38 -19.25
C THR A 290 16.94 -1.02 -17.87
N VAL A 291 16.02 -1.88 -17.44
CA VAL A 291 16.19 -2.66 -16.21
C VAL A 291 17.17 -3.82 -16.40
N TYR A 292 17.20 -4.39 -17.60
CA TYR A 292 18.10 -5.47 -17.97
C TYR A 292 19.57 -5.02 -18.04
N ALA A 293 19.86 -3.82 -18.62
CA ALA A 293 21.19 -3.27 -18.79
C ALA A 293 21.87 -2.86 -17.47
#